data_2fdc7325440405c3c8f63af58d8c1007
#
_entry.id   2fdc7325440405c3c8f63af58d8c1007
#
_cell.length_a   1.000
_cell.length_b   1.000
_cell.length_c   1.000
_cell.angle_alpha   90.00
_cell.angle_beta   90.00
_cell.angle_gamma   90.00
#
_symmetry.space_group_name_H-M   'P 1'
#
loop_
_entity.id
_entity.type
_entity.pdbx_description
1 polymer ?
#
loop_
_entity_poly.entity_id
_entity_poly.type
_entity_poly.pdbx_seq_one_letter_code
_entity_poly.pdbx_strand_id
1 'polypeptide(L)'
;MMRSYVAVLVALAVAIGLPMAASAQARPLDAAQARPDLSGNWIRGGRIDFGPWDFTEAGRQKFESYDFKKDDPAYGCIGASWTRVWLNPNVLVRITQAAETVRLQYEWMDIDRRLPLVDSASPNPKRITIPKMPALGRSTAWYDGDALVIDTIDFAPGYVSTMEKWAGMPQSRSMHTVERLRRTGDVLTVETTHVDPTYYRKPLVVSIEYRKSEFELMEYGCTPEDAAVVAPR
;
A
#
# COMPACT_ATOMS: atom_id res chain seq x y z
N MET A 1 76.20 -8.92 -72.01
CA MET A 1 75.98 -9.06 -70.58
C MET A 1 74.47 -8.62 -70.29
N MET A 2 73.62 -9.61 -70.23
CA MET A 2 72.16 -9.37 -69.98
C MET A 2 71.86 -9.70 -68.49
N ARG A 3 71.34 -8.71 -67.78
CA ARG A 3 70.88 -8.92 -66.39
C ARG A 3 69.39 -9.01 -66.42
N SER A 4 68.88 -10.20 -66.10
CA SER A 4 67.45 -10.49 -65.92
C SER A 4 66.97 -9.98 -64.55
N TYR A 5 65.89 -9.15 -64.52
CA TYR A 5 65.21 -8.79 -63.30
C TYR A 5 63.99 -9.67 -63.12
N VAL A 6 63.95 -10.42 -62.03
CA VAL A 6 62.81 -11.19 -61.60
C VAL A 6 61.92 -10.26 -60.80
N ALA A 7 60.71 -10.03 -61.26
CA ALA A 7 59.70 -9.29 -60.52
C ALA A 7 58.95 -10.26 -59.61
N VAL A 8 59.03 -10.03 -58.30
CA VAL A 8 58.23 -10.75 -57.29
C VAL A 8 56.92 -9.96 -57.09
N LEU A 9 55.81 -10.57 -57.52
CA LEU A 9 54.48 -10.07 -57.19
C LEU A 9 54.06 -10.56 -55.82
N VAL A 10 53.95 -9.63 -54.88
CA VAL A 10 53.37 -9.88 -53.53
C VAL A 10 51.87 -9.67 -53.62
N ALA A 11 51.12 -10.73 -53.53
CA ALA A 11 49.63 -10.68 -53.47
C ALA A 11 49.21 -10.29 -52.03
N LEU A 12 48.66 -9.10 -51.86
CA LEU A 12 48.07 -8.67 -50.61
C LEU A 12 46.65 -9.22 -50.49
N ALA A 13 46.41 -10.21 -49.64
CA ALA A 13 45.10 -10.72 -49.34
C ALA A 13 44.44 -9.79 -48.31
N VAL A 14 43.50 -8.97 -48.77
CA VAL A 14 42.64 -8.16 -47.85
C VAL A 14 41.51 -9.07 -47.32
N ALA A 15 41.65 -9.45 -46.02
CA ALA A 15 40.58 -10.12 -45.32
C ALA A 15 39.49 -9.12 -44.97
N ILE A 16 38.34 -9.16 -45.69
CA ILE A 16 37.16 -8.40 -45.33
C ILE A 16 36.46 -9.10 -44.15
N GLY A 17 36.74 -8.62 -42.96
CA GLY A 17 36.03 -9.05 -41.74
C GLY A 17 34.58 -8.52 -41.80
N LEU A 18 33.63 -9.42 -42.03
CA LEU A 18 32.20 -9.12 -41.85
C LEU A 18 31.93 -8.85 -40.33
N PRO A 19 31.26 -7.75 -39.96
CA PRO A 19 30.84 -7.57 -38.57
C PRO A 19 29.83 -8.65 -38.23
N MET A 20 30.15 -9.54 -37.28
CA MET A 20 29.17 -10.38 -36.62
C MET A 20 28.16 -9.46 -35.94
N ALA A 21 26.98 -9.35 -36.50
CA ALA A 21 25.84 -8.77 -35.82
C ALA A 21 25.57 -9.62 -34.56
N ALA A 22 25.91 -9.08 -33.41
CA ALA A 22 25.51 -9.64 -32.14
C ALA A 22 23.97 -9.61 -32.14
N SER A 23 23.38 -10.78 -32.31
CA SER A 23 21.94 -10.97 -32.07
C SER A 23 21.69 -10.59 -30.63
N ALA A 24 21.17 -9.40 -30.41
CA ALA A 24 20.53 -9.05 -29.15
C ALA A 24 19.40 -10.06 -28.96
N GLN A 25 19.68 -11.13 -28.22
CA GLN A 25 18.62 -12.01 -27.73
C GLN A 25 17.71 -11.13 -26.90
N ALA A 26 16.51 -10.84 -27.47
CA ALA A 26 15.44 -10.25 -26.71
C ALA A 26 15.26 -11.13 -25.47
N ARG A 27 15.60 -10.58 -24.30
CA ARG A 27 15.22 -11.20 -23.03
C ARG A 27 13.74 -11.50 -23.12
N PRO A 28 13.31 -12.75 -22.83
CA PRO A 28 11.89 -13.02 -22.77
C PRO A 28 11.26 -12.04 -21.76
N LEU A 29 10.27 -11.27 -22.20
CA LEU A 29 9.41 -10.42 -21.38
C LEU A 29 8.47 -11.25 -20.47
N ASP A 30 8.79 -12.51 -20.23
CA ASP A 30 8.03 -13.46 -19.44
C ASP A 30 8.84 -14.07 -18.28
N ALA A 31 9.28 -13.22 -17.38
CA ALA A 31 9.01 -13.51 -15.99
C ALA A 31 7.92 -12.50 -15.59
N ALA A 32 6.66 -12.82 -15.87
CA ALA A 32 5.56 -12.27 -15.10
C ALA A 32 5.99 -12.46 -13.64
N GLN A 33 6.40 -11.37 -13.01
CA GLN A 33 6.87 -11.41 -11.63
C GLN A 33 5.74 -12.05 -10.85
N ALA A 34 5.96 -13.26 -10.33
CA ALA A 34 4.92 -14.04 -9.68
C ALA A 34 4.32 -13.14 -8.60
N ARG A 35 3.01 -12.89 -8.71
CA ARG A 35 2.30 -12.06 -7.73
C ARG A 35 2.60 -12.60 -6.34
N PRO A 36 2.94 -11.75 -5.35
CA PRO A 36 3.18 -12.23 -4.00
C PRO A 36 1.91 -12.88 -3.46
N ASP A 37 2.04 -14.05 -2.84
CA ASP A 37 0.92 -14.69 -2.15
C ASP A 37 0.75 -14.06 -0.76
N LEU A 38 -0.26 -13.20 -0.65
CA LEU A 38 -0.66 -12.55 0.58
C LEU A 38 -1.89 -13.22 1.21
N SER A 39 -2.41 -14.29 0.58
CA SER A 39 -3.66 -14.93 0.99
C SER A 39 -3.57 -15.53 2.38
N GLY A 40 -4.68 -15.49 3.10
CA GLY A 40 -4.82 -16.05 4.44
C GLY A 40 -5.37 -15.08 5.46
N ASN A 41 -5.38 -15.54 6.72
CA ASN A 41 -5.80 -14.76 7.86
C ASN A 41 -4.57 -14.19 8.56
N TRP A 42 -4.66 -12.94 8.94
CA TRP A 42 -3.59 -12.17 9.53
C TRP A 42 -4.08 -11.48 10.80
N ILE A 43 -3.31 -11.57 11.89
CA ILE A 43 -3.60 -10.88 13.14
C ILE A 43 -2.46 -9.90 13.46
N ARG A 44 -2.79 -8.72 13.97
CA ARG A 44 -1.77 -7.75 14.38
C ARG A 44 -0.87 -8.37 15.45
N GLY A 45 0.41 -8.45 15.18
CA GLY A 45 1.37 -9.05 16.10
C GLY A 45 2.78 -8.80 15.62
N GLY A 46 3.47 -7.87 16.27
CA GLY A 46 4.80 -7.46 15.91
C GLY A 46 4.99 -5.97 16.08
N ARG A 47 5.91 -5.40 15.30
CA ARG A 47 6.30 -4.00 15.43
C ARG A 47 5.24 -3.08 14.85
N ILE A 48 5.03 -1.96 15.54
CA ILE A 48 4.30 -0.79 15.05
C ILE A 48 5.29 0.37 15.09
N ASP A 49 5.51 0.99 13.95
CA ASP A 49 6.38 2.13 13.80
C ASP A 49 5.60 3.28 13.17
N PHE A 50 5.50 4.38 13.90
CA PHE A 50 5.10 5.65 13.37
C PHE A 50 6.38 6.45 13.17
N GLY A 51 6.73 6.72 11.93
CA GLY A 51 7.81 7.61 11.60
C GLY A 51 7.61 8.99 12.23
N PRO A 52 8.63 9.83 12.22
CA PRO A 52 8.51 11.16 12.78
C PRO A 52 7.41 11.92 12.04
N TRP A 53 6.55 12.60 12.80
CA TRP A 53 5.57 13.53 12.24
C TRP A 53 6.04 14.98 12.37
N ASP A 54 5.89 15.71 11.27
CA ASP A 54 6.27 17.11 11.18
C ASP A 54 5.03 17.92 10.77
N PHE A 55 4.31 18.40 11.78
CA PHE A 55 3.06 19.13 11.56
C PHE A 55 3.29 20.53 10.99
N THR A 56 2.40 20.95 10.07
CA THR A 56 2.14 22.37 9.82
C THR A 56 1.53 23.01 11.08
N GLU A 57 1.40 24.33 11.10
CA GLU A 57 0.69 25.00 12.20
C GLU A 57 -0.76 24.53 12.30
N ALA A 58 -1.47 24.41 11.16
CA ALA A 58 -2.83 23.87 11.13
C ALA A 58 -2.90 22.42 11.62
N GLY A 59 -1.90 21.61 11.28
CA GLY A 59 -1.80 20.22 11.74
C GLY A 59 -1.63 20.13 13.25
N ARG A 60 -0.79 20.98 13.83
CA ARG A 60 -0.58 21.06 15.29
C ARG A 60 -1.85 21.45 16.02
N GLN A 61 -2.51 22.52 15.57
CA GLN A 61 -3.77 22.99 16.15
C GLN A 61 -4.86 21.92 16.10
N LYS A 62 -4.97 21.20 14.95
CA LYS A 62 -5.95 20.12 14.80
C LYS A 62 -5.61 18.94 15.71
N PHE A 63 -4.33 18.57 15.84
CA PHE A 63 -3.87 17.52 16.75
C PHE A 63 -4.18 17.85 18.22
N GLU A 64 -3.87 19.07 18.64
CA GLU A 64 -4.09 19.53 20.03
C GLU A 64 -5.59 19.70 20.37
N SER A 65 -6.44 19.92 19.38
CA SER A 65 -7.89 20.05 19.55
C SER A 65 -8.64 18.73 19.62
N TYR A 66 -7.96 17.58 19.45
CA TYR A 66 -8.59 16.27 19.46
C TYR A 66 -9.31 15.98 20.78
N ASP A 67 -10.57 15.65 20.68
CA ASP A 67 -11.40 15.18 21.79
C ASP A 67 -11.89 13.76 21.51
N PHE A 68 -11.33 12.79 22.21
CA PHE A 68 -11.63 11.37 22.01
C PHE A 68 -13.12 11.05 22.05
N LYS A 69 -13.90 11.71 22.91
CA LYS A 69 -15.34 11.48 23.03
C LYS A 69 -16.16 12.01 21.85
N LYS A 70 -15.65 13.03 21.17
CA LYS A 70 -16.35 13.70 20.07
C LYS A 70 -15.84 13.29 18.70
N ASP A 71 -14.54 13.05 18.62
CA ASP A 71 -13.81 12.96 17.35
C ASP A 71 -13.53 11.52 16.92
N ASP A 72 -13.69 10.51 17.82
CA ASP A 72 -13.52 9.12 17.42
C ASP A 72 -14.81 8.57 16.79
N PRO A 73 -14.85 8.35 15.45
CA PRO A 73 -16.05 7.87 14.77
C PRO A 73 -16.38 6.40 15.12
N ALA A 74 -15.47 5.67 15.80
CA ALA A 74 -15.72 4.31 16.24
C ALA A 74 -16.94 4.19 17.17
N TYR A 75 -17.29 5.26 17.90
CA TYR A 75 -18.54 5.31 18.67
C TYR A 75 -19.81 5.33 17.80
N GLY A 76 -19.69 5.55 16.51
CA GLY A 76 -20.77 5.42 15.53
C GLY A 76 -20.59 4.20 14.62
N CYS A 77 -19.75 3.23 14.99
CA CYS A 77 -19.39 2.08 14.16
C CYS A 77 -18.81 2.47 12.80
N ILE A 78 -18.02 3.54 12.75
CA ILE A 78 -17.44 4.10 11.53
C ILE A 78 -15.91 4.04 11.62
N GLY A 79 -15.27 3.58 10.55
CA GLY A 79 -13.80 3.57 10.44
C GLY A 79 -13.24 4.98 10.24
N ALA A 80 -12.26 5.38 11.08
CA ALA A 80 -11.64 6.70 11.02
C ALA A 80 -10.67 6.85 9.84
N SER A 81 -9.88 5.84 9.55
CA SER A 81 -8.89 5.80 8.48
C SER A 81 -8.42 4.37 8.23
N TRP A 82 -7.67 4.13 7.14
CA TRP A 82 -7.05 2.82 6.91
C TRP A 82 -5.99 2.49 7.95
N THR A 83 -5.17 3.46 8.38
CA THR A 83 -4.22 3.22 9.47
C THR A 83 -4.92 2.82 10.76
N ARG A 84 -6.05 3.47 11.10
CA ARG A 84 -6.83 3.10 12.29
C ARG A 84 -7.42 1.70 12.16
N VAL A 85 -7.87 1.30 10.96
CA VAL A 85 -8.33 -0.07 10.69
C VAL A 85 -7.22 -1.08 10.92
N TRP A 86 -6.03 -0.84 10.38
CA TRP A 86 -4.87 -1.71 10.56
C TRP A 86 -4.33 -1.72 12.00
N LEU A 87 -4.48 -0.64 12.76
CA LEU A 87 -4.01 -0.56 14.15
C LEU A 87 -4.86 -1.35 15.13
N ASN A 88 -6.05 -1.81 14.76
CA ASN A 88 -6.95 -2.41 15.72
C ASN A 88 -6.37 -3.74 16.27
N PRO A 89 -6.23 -3.90 17.61
CA PRO A 89 -5.68 -5.11 18.19
C PRO A 89 -6.69 -6.25 18.21
N ASN A 90 -6.17 -7.49 18.21
CA ASN A 90 -6.95 -8.71 18.45
C ASN A 90 -8.10 -8.96 17.45
N VAL A 91 -8.04 -8.37 16.27
CA VAL A 91 -8.98 -8.64 15.19
C VAL A 91 -8.23 -9.12 13.96
N LEU A 92 -8.89 -9.96 13.18
CA LEU A 92 -8.29 -10.54 11.98
C LEU A 92 -8.51 -9.66 10.76
N VAL A 93 -7.58 -9.83 9.83
CA VAL A 93 -7.75 -9.41 8.44
C VAL A 93 -7.58 -10.64 7.56
N ARG A 94 -8.58 -10.97 6.75
CA ARG A 94 -8.49 -12.02 5.72
C ARG A 94 -8.19 -11.39 4.39
N ILE A 95 -7.13 -11.87 3.73
CA ILE A 95 -6.78 -11.47 2.36
C ILE A 95 -7.10 -12.62 1.42
N THR A 96 -7.85 -12.33 0.36
CA THR A 96 -8.14 -13.26 -0.73
C THR A 96 -7.75 -12.63 -2.06
N GLN A 97 -6.99 -13.35 -2.87
CA GLN A 97 -6.48 -12.86 -4.15
C GLN A 97 -7.15 -13.62 -5.30
N ALA A 98 -7.64 -12.87 -6.29
CA ALA A 98 -8.17 -13.39 -7.55
C ALA A 98 -7.43 -12.75 -8.74
N ALA A 99 -7.77 -13.13 -9.97
CA ALA A 99 -7.10 -12.63 -11.16
C ALA A 99 -7.18 -11.11 -11.29
N GLU A 100 -8.34 -10.52 -11.04
CA GLU A 100 -8.64 -9.11 -11.27
C GLU A 100 -8.98 -8.32 -9.99
N THR A 101 -8.98 -8.99 -8.84
CA THR A 101 -9.38 -8.36 -7.56
C THR A 101 -8.56 -8.89 -6.40
N VAL A 102 -8.37 -8.03 -5.40
CA VAL A 102 -7.94 -8.43 -4.06
C VAL A 102 -9.02 -8.00 -3.08
N ARG A 103 -9.41 -8.93 -2.21
CA ARG A 103 -10.39 -8.68 -1.16
C ARG A 103 -9.69 -8.70 0.19
N LEU A 104 -9.87 -7.64 0.96
CA LEU A 104 -9.46 -7.54 2.36
C LEU A 104 -10.72 -7.45 3.22
N GLN A 105 -10.94 -8.47 4.06
CA GLN A 105 -12.03 -8.51 5.03
C GLN A 105 -11.44 -8.25 6.41
N TYR A 106 -11.88 -7.19 7.04
CA TYR A 106 -11.46 -6.83 8.39
C TYR A 106 -12.59 -7.18 9.35
N GLU A 107 -12.29 -7.92 10.41
CA GLU A 107 -13.28 -8.15 11.48
C GLU A 107 -13.77 -6.82 12.04
N TRP A 108 -12.84 -5.89 12.28
CA TRP A 108 -13.22 -4.61 12.84
C TRP A 108 -14.20 -3.87 11.94
N MET A 109 -15.38 -3.58 12.47
CA MET A 109 -16.49 -2.92 11.78
C MET A 109 -16.99 -3.66 10.53
N ASP A 110 -16.72 -4.97 10.43
CA ASP A 110 -17.12 -5.82 9.30
C ASP A 110 -16.77 -5.24 7.92
N ILE A 111 -15.61 -4.57 7.84
CA ILE A 111 -15.21 -3.87 6.61
C ILE A 111 -14.82 -4.88 5.53
N ASP A 112 -15.50 -4.82 4.38
CA ASP A 112 -15.20 -5.61 3.18
C ASP A 112 -14.67 -4.72 2.06
N ARG A 113 -13.35 -4.73 1.84
CA ARG A 113 -12.64 -3.92 0.86
C ARG A 113 -12.29 -4.77 -0.36
N ARG A 114 -13.07 -4.62 -1.44
CA ARG A 114 -12.87 -5.36 -2.72
C ARG A 114 -12.20 -4.47 -3.74
N LEU A 115 -10.90 -4.56 -3.85
CA LEU A 115 -10.07 -3.73 -4.69
C LEU A 115 -9.98 -4.28 -6.11
N PRO A 116 -10.35 -3.52 -7.14
CA PRO A 116 -10.01 -3.89 -8.50
C PRO A 116 -8.49 -3.77 -8.70
N LEU A 117 -7.90 -4.76 -9.35
CA LEU A 117 -6.53 -4.67 -9.82
C LEU A 117 -6.51 -3.89 -11.13
N VAL A 118 -5.69 -2.87 -11.18
CA VAL A 118 -5.59 -1.97 -12.33
C VAL A 118 -4.15 -1.92 -12.85
N ASP A 119 -3.96 -1.41 -14.05
CA ASP A 119 -2.64 -0.99 -14.51
C ASP A 119 -2.22 0.27 -13.73
N SER A 120 -1.04 0.24 -13.12
CA SER A 120 -0.47 1.36 -12.37
C SER A 120 -0.27 2.62 -13.20
N ALA A 121 -0.11 2.49 -14.52
CA ALA A 121 0.01 3.58 -15.48
C ALA A 121 -1.35 4.18 -15.92
N SER A 122 -2.48 3.59 -15.47
CA SER A 122 -3.80 4.09 -15.85
C SER A 122 -4.04 5.51 -15.31
N PRO A 123 -4.35 6.50 -16.15
CA PRO A 123 -4.56 7.88 -15.71
C PRO A 123 -5.85 8.07 -14.91
N ASN A 124 -6.81 7.16 -15.05
CA ASN A 124 -8.10 7.21 -14.34
C ASN A 124 -8.52 5.79 -13.91
N PRO A 125 -7.84 5.21 -12.91
CA PRO A 125 -8.13 3.85 -12.48
C PRO A 125 -9.49 3.75 -11.80
N LYS A 126 -10.15 2.59 -11.99
CA LYS A 126 -11.37 2.28 -11.24
C LYS A 126 -11.07 2.24 -9.74
N ARG A 127 -11.84 2.99 -8.96
CA ARG A 127 -11.72 3.06 -7.49
C ARG A 127 -13.01 2.62 -6.80
N ILE A 128 -12.88 2.06 -5.63
CA ILE A 128 -14.01 1.65 -4.78
C ILE A 128 -14.11 2.54 -3.54
N THR A 129 -15.30 2.64 -3.00
CA THR A 129 -15.58 3.24 -1.68
C THR A 129 -16.10 2.17 -0.73
N ILE A 130 -15.96 2.43 0.57
CA ILE A 130 -16.65 1.64 1.60
C ILE A 130 -17.93 2.39 1.95
N PRO A 131 -19.11 1.77 1.81
CA PRO A 131 -20.39 2.41 2.14
C PRO A 131 -20.40 2.96 3.57
N LYS A 132 -20.95 4.15 3.75
CA LYS A 132 -21.08 4.85 5.04
C LYS A 132 -19.75 5.18 5.75
N MET A 133 -18.59 4.98 5.11
CA MET A 133 -17.28 5.25 5.69
C MET A 133 -16.45 6.22 4.82
N PRO A 134 -16.87 7.48 4.68
CA PRO A 134 -16.22 8.43 3.75
C PRO A 134 -14.80 8.80 4.16
N ALA A 135 -14.42 8.62 5.42
CA ALA A 135 -13.06 8.83 5.92
C ALA A 135 -12.06 7.77 5.41
N LEU A 136 -12.54 6.68 4.80
CA LEU A 136 -11.70 5.66 4.16
C LEU A 136 -11.39 5.98 2.68
N GLY A 137 -11.96 7.04 2.12
CA GLY A 137 -11.67 7.51 0.77
C GLY A 137 -12.07 6.53 -0.33
N ARG A 138 -11.42 6.68 -1.50
CA ARG A 138 -11.63 5.82 -2.68
C ARG A 138 -10.33 5.14 -3.09
N SER A 139 -10.35 3.81 -3.15
CA SER A 139 -9.15 2.98 -3.31
C SER A 139 -9.11 2.20 -4.62
N THR A 140 -7.91 1.99 -5.12
CA THR A 140 -7.57 1.05 -6.19
C THR A 140 -6.30 0.28 -5.82
N ALA A 141 -5.92 -0.76 -6.57
CA ALA A 141 -4.73 -1.54 -6.26
C ALA A 141 -4.03 -2.07 -7.51
N TRP A 142 -2.73 -2.34 -7.37
CA TRP A 142 -1.91 -3.05 -8.35
C TRP A 142 -0.77 -3.80 -7.65
N TYR A 143 -0.09 -4.68 -8.36
CA TYR A 143 1.15 -5.27 -7.86
C TYR A 143 2.36 -4.51 -8.38
N ASP A 144 3.33 -4.28 -7.51
CA ASP A 144 4.61 -3.66 -7.81
C ASP A 144 5.72 -4.49 -7.16
N GLY A 145 6.36 -5.34 -7.98
CA GLY A 145 7.32 -6.30 -7.50
C GLY A 145 6.71 -7.29 -6.50
N ASP A 146 7.27 -7.31 -5.31
CA ASP A 146 6.87 -8.15 -4.18
C ASP A 146 5.74 -7.56 -3.32
N ALA A 147 5.19 -6.41 -3.72
CA ALA A 147 4.18 -5.71 -2.96
C ALA A 147 2.82 -5.66 -3.67
N LEU A 148 1.74 -5.78 -2.89
CA LEU A 148 0.45 -5.22 -3.24
C LEU A 148 0.46 -3.75 -2.85
N VAL A 149 0.21 -2.87 -3.81
CA VAL A 149 0.08 -1.42 -3.60
C VAL A 149 -1.38 -1.05 -3.63
N ILE A 150 -1.83 -0.30 -2.62
CA ILE A 150 -3.18 0.24 -2.57
C ILE A 150 -3.08 1.76 -2.50
N ASP A 151 -3.68 2.42 -3.46
CA ASP A 151 -3.69 3.87 -3.60
C ASP A 151 -5.07 4.42 -3.25
N THR A 152 -5.12 5.39 -2.36
CA THR A 152 -6.37 5.95 -1.84
C THR A 152 -6.35 7.48 -1.84
N ILE A 153 -7.42 8.06 -2.36
CA ILE A 153 -7.69 9.50 -2.45
C ILE A 153 -9.12 9.82 -1.99
N ASP A 154 -9.49 11.11 -2.02
CA ASP A 154 -10.84 11.60 -1.76
C ASP A 154 -11.36 11.26 -0.35
N PHE A 155 -10.52 11.47 0.62
CA PHE A 155 -10.90 11.29 2.03
C PHE A 155 -11.87 12.36 2.53
N ALA A 156 -12.81 11.98 3.39
CA ALA A 156 -13.43 12.97 4.26
C ALA A 156 -12.44 13.41 5.36
N PRO A 157 -12.54 14.65 5.86
CA PRO A 157 -11.74 15.09 6.99
C PRO A 157 -11.97 14.23 8.23
N GLY A 158 -10.89 13.99 8.98
CA GLY A 158 -10.93 13.13 10.16
C GLY A 158 -9.55 13.00 10.81
N TYR A 159 -9.22 11.78 11.18
CA TYR A 159 -7.97 11.47 11.86
C TYR A 159 -7.33 10.19 11.31
N VAL A 160 -6.02 10.21 11.08
CA VAL A 160 -5.22 9.03 10.70
C VAL A 160 -5.25 7.98 11.79
N SER A 161 -5.22 8.42 13.05
CA SER A 161 -5.35 7.54 14.21
C SER A 161 -6.17 8.21 15.29
N THR A 162 -7.04 7.40 15.92
CA THR A 162 -7.84 7.76 17.11
C THR A 162 -7.45 6.93 18.31
N MET A 163 -6.35 6.15 18.22
CA MET A 163 -5.91 5.19 19.25
C MET A 163 -4.61 5.58 19.92
N GLU A 164 -4.54 5.32 21.23
CA GLU A 164 -3.32 5.35 22.03
C GLU A 164 -2.54 6.68 21.90
N LYS A 165 -1.22 6.60 21.96
CA LYS A 165 -0.32 7.75 21.82
C LYS A 165 -0.35 8.45 20.45
N TRP A 166 -0.98 7.83 19.45
CA TRP A 166 -1.13 8.39 18.10
C TRP A 166 -2.52 8.98 17.86
N ALA A 167 -3.35 9.08 18.90
CA ALA A 167 -4.68 9.66 18.79
C ALA A 167 -4.60 11.14 18.40
N GLY A 168 -5.54 11.58 17.57
CA GLY A 168 -5.62 12.97 17.13
C GLY A 168 -4.76 13.34 15.93
N MET A 169 -3.99 12.40 15.34
CA MET A 169 -3.24 12.65 14.10
C MET A 169 -4.19 13.02 12.96
N PRO A 170 -4.16 14.26 12.42
CA PRO A 170 -5.22 14.74 11.56
C PRO A 170 -5.16 14.20 10.13
N GLN A 171 -6.33 14.16 9.48
CA GLN A 171 -6.53 13.81 8.08
C GLN A 171 -7.39 14.87 7.40
N SER A 172 -6.90 15.44 6.28
CA SER A 172 -7.66 16.41 5.49
C SER A 172 -8.25 15.79 4.22
N ARG A 173 -9.02 16.59 3.46
CA ARG A 173 -9.49 16.22 2.11
C ARG A 173 -8.36 16.11 1.10
N SER A 174 -7.24 16.77 1.35
CA SER A 174 -6.07 16.77 0.45
C SER A 174 -5.17 15.56 0.66
N MET A 175 -5.51 14.68 1.61
CA MET A 175 -4.69 13.50 1.86
C MET A 175 -4.68 12.56 0.66
N HIS A 176 -3.50 12.05 0.38
CA HIS A 176 -3.25 10.92 -0.51
C HIS A 176 -2.51 9.85 0.29
N THR A 177 -2.97 8.61 0.20
CA THR A 177 -2.39 7.51 0.96
C THR A 177 -2.00 6.37 0.05
N VAL A 178 -0.79 5.86 0.23
CA VAL A 178 -0.29 4.65 -0.43
C VAL A 178 0.04 3.60 0.62
N GLU A 179 -0.65 2.46 0.57
CA GLU A 179 -0.36 1.29 1.39
C GLU A 179 0.47 0.30 0.56
N ARG A 180 1.52 -0.27 1.13
CA ARG A 180 2.34 -1.32 0.52
C ARG A 180 2.34 -2.54 1.44
N LEU A 181 1.74 -3.61 0.97
CA LEU A 181 1.63 -4.87 1.70
C LEU A 181 2.69 -5.84 1.17
N ARG A 182 3.59 -6.29 2.03
CA ARG A 182 4.63 -7.28 1.72
C ARG A 182 4.57 -8.44 2.70
N ARG A 183 4.82 -9.63 2.19
CA ARG A 183 4.92 -10.83 3.02
C ARG A 183 6.34 -11.38 3.01
N THR A 184 6.85 -11.70 4.19
CA THR A 184 8.08 -12.46 4.38
C THR A 184 7.82 -13.61 5.35
N GLY A 185 7.75 -14.82 4.81
CA GLY A 185 7.35 -15.99 5.61
C GLY A 185 5.93 -15.83 6.18
N ASP A 186 5.82 -15.86 7.51
CA ASP A 186 4.55 -15.69 8.23
C ASP A 186 4.34 -14.27 8.78
N VAL A 187 5.09 -13.31 8.24
CA VAL A 187 4.94 -11.89 8.57
C VAL A 187 4.40 -11.14 7.37
N LEU A 188 3.31 -10.41 7.56
CA LEU A 188 2.80 -9.40 6.64
C LEU A 188 3.15 -8.02 7.19
N THR A 189 3.90 -7.23 6.44
CA THR A 189 4.17 -5.83 6.75
C THR A 189 3.26 -4.95 5.93
N VAL A 190 2.55 -4.07 6.60
CA VAL A 190 1.71 -3.02 6.01
C VAL A 190 2.41 -1.69 6.25
N GLU A 191 2.99 -1.11 5.21
CA GLU A 191 3.57 0.22 5.25
C GLU A 191 2.64 1.19 4.57
N THR A 192 2.25 2.24 5.28
CA THR A 192 1.33 3.27 4.79
C THR A 192 2.04 4.62 4.77
N THR A 193 2.09 5.24 3.60
CA THR A 193 2.60 6.61 3.42
C THR A 193 1.42 7.55 3.24
N HIS A 194 1.31 8.54 4.13
CA HIS A 194 0.31 9.60 4.07
C HIS A 194 0.96 10.90 3.61
N VAL A 195 0.48 11.46 2.51
CA VAL A 195 0.85 12.78 2.00
C VAL A 195 -0.35 13.70 2.19
N ASP A 196 -0.24 14.62 3.13
CA ASP A 196 -1.29 15.59 3.43
C ASP A 196 -0.65 16.96 3.72
N PRO A 197 -0.44 17.80 2.70
CA PRO A 197 0.24 19.07 2.83
C PRO A 197 -0.54 20.09 3.69
N THR A 198 -1.81 19.84 3.98
CA THR A 198 -2.60 20.66 4.91
C THR A 198 -2.08 20.52 6.33
N TYR A 199 -1.75 19.31 6.75
CA TYR A 199 -1.43 19.01 8.13
C TYR A 199 0.00 18.57 8.39
N TYR A 200 0.73 18.09 7.37
CA TYR A 200 2.10 17.60 7.51
C TYR A 200 3.04 18.29 6.52
N ARG A 201 4.23 18.72 6.97
CA ARG A 201 5.29 19.26 6.10
C ARG A 201 6.03 18.18 5.35
N LYS A 202 6.02 16.95 5.85
CA LYS A 202 6.64 15.76 5.24
C LYS A 202 5.65 14.61 5.27
N PRO A 203 5.77 13.63 4.38
CA PRO A 203 4.94 12.42 4.44
C PRO A 203 5.07 11.75 5.81
N LEU A 204 3.92 11.34 6.37
CA LEU A 204 3.87 10.48 7.53
C LEU A 204 3.91 9.03 7.07
N VAL A 205 4.88 8.25 7.56
CA VAL A 205 4.99 6.83 7.26
C VAL A 205 4.64 6.03 8.49
N VAL A 206 3.75 5.06 8.34
CA VAL A 206 3.34 4.12 9.39
C VAL A 206 3.60 2.70 8.91
N SER A 207 4.27 1.91 9.72
CA SER A 207 4.53 0.49 9.44
C SER A 207 3.95 -0.39 10.55
N ILE A 208 3.19 -1.42 10.16
CA ILE A 208 2.53 -2.32 11.10
C ILE A 208 2.79 -3.76 10.65
N GLU A 209 3.25 -4.60 11.57
CA GLU A 209 3.45 -6.02 11.33
C GLU A 209 2.25 -6.84 11.79
N TYR A 210 1.92 -7.82 10.96
CA TYR A 210 0.93 -8.85 11.19
C TYR A 210 1.58 -10.22 11.17
N ARG A 211 1.01 -11.16 11.91
CA ARG A 211 1.39 -12.58 11.90
C ARG A 211 0.30 -13.39 11.24
N LYS A 212 0.70 -14.44 10.52
CA LYS A 212 -0.24 -15.41 9.99
C LYS A 212 -1.02 -16.04 11.13
N SER A 213 -2.32 -16.27 10.91
CA SER A 213 -3.24 -16.78 11.92
C SER A 213 -4.04 -17.96 11.38
N GLU A 214 -4.26 -18.96 12.23
CA GLU A 214 -5.16 -20.09 11.96
C GLU A 214 -6.59 -19.82 12.46
N PHE A 215 -6.82 -18.69 13.13
CA PHE A 215 -8.16 -18.31 13.58
C PHE A 215 -9.05 -17.95 12.39
N GLU A 216 -10.33 -18.28 12.50
CA GLU A 216 -11.33 -17.90 11.53
C GLU A 216 -11.81 -16.45 11.74
N LEU A 217 -12.13 -15.80 10.63
CA LEU A 217 -12.72 -14.46 10.65
C LEU A 217 -14.10 -14.52 11.31
N MET A 218 -14.33 -13.69 12.30
CA MET A 218 -15.60 -13.57 13.01
C MET A 218 -16.35 -12.29 12.58
N GLU A 219 -17.65 -12.27 12.80
CA GLU A 219 -18.45 -11.07 12.66
C GLU A 219 -18.20 -10.17 13.88
N TYR A 220 -17.92 -8.90 13.63
CA TYR A 220 -17.73 -7.89 14.68
C TYR A 220 -19.07 -7.41 15.24
N GLY A 221 -20.06 -7.25 14.34
CA GLY A 221 -21.44 -6.96 14.70
C GLY A 221 -21.63 -5.64 15.45
N CYS A 222 -20.83 -4.60 15.12
CA CYS A 222 -20.92 -3.31 15.79
C CYS A 222 -22.28 -2.67 15.57
N THR A 223 -22.96 -2.29 16.67
CA THR A 223 -24.12 -1.40 16.62
C THR A 223 -23.81 -0.07 17.30
N PRO A 224 -24.35 1.07 16.84
CA PRO A 224 -24.15 2.37 17.48
C PRO A 224 -24.58 2.38 18.95
N GLU A 225 -25.58 1.59 19.31
CA GLU A 225 -26.08 1.41 20.68
C GLU A 225 -25.00 0.77 21.57
N ASP A 226 -24.38 -0.33 21.09
CA ASP A 226 -23.31 -1.00 21.82
C ASP A 226 -22.07 -0.13 21.94
N ALA A 227 -21.69 0.57 20.86
CA ALA A 227 -20.57 1.48 20.85
C ALA A 227 -20.75 2.66 21.83
N ALA A 228 -21.99 3.18 21.98
CA ALA A 228 -22.30 4.24 22.91
C ALA A 228 -22.17 3.83 24.38
N VAL A 229 -22.36 2.55 24.70
CA VAL A 229 -22.23 2.02 26.08
C VAL A 229 -20.76 2.04 26.55
N VAL A 230 -19.81 1.83 25.65
CA VAL A 230 -18.37 1.85 25.97
C VAL A 230 -17.76 3.27 25.89
N ALA A 231 -18.52 4.25 25.40
CA ALA A 231 -18.05 5.63 25.37
C ALA A 231 -17.79 6.13 26.82
N PRO A 232 -16.64 6.70 27.15
CA PRO A 232 -16.41 7.27 28.47
C PRO A 232 -17.44 8.38 28.75
N ARG A 233 -18.11 8.30 29.91
CA ARG A 233 -19.07 9.32 30.37
C ARG A 233 -18.38 10.60 30.80
#